data_5c33cc74c9a2e1a6af0b46df3ef3129a
#
_entry.id   5c33cc74c9a2e1a6af0b46df3ef3129a
#
_cell.length_a   1.000
_cell.length_b   1.000
_cell.length_c   1.000
_cell.angle_alpha   90.00
_cell.angle_beta   90.00
_cell.angle_gamma   90.00
#
_symmetry.space_group_name_H-M   'P 1'
#
loop_
_entity.id
_entity.type
_entity.pdbx_description
1 polymer ?
#
loop_
_entity_poly.entity_id
_entity_poly.type
_entity_poly.pdbx_seq_one_letter_code
_entity_poly.pdbx_strand_id
1 'polypeptide(L)'
;MGETDAYLLASGTRASLPADSSLRGSRWLAVAEVQRTGSDAEGTGAVIRAAAPLGEEAALAAGAGLVRQEHAAAWSGGRLKGTRRRVLGGIELAARSEAPTPEAAADAVRTAWAQEGLEGWGGDAAEALRRRVHLLHRVLGDPWPDMSAAALARDEDLVAAVAAQVLAGTPRSRVDLAGSLQGLLPWPAASELDALAPEGLPIPAGRTAALQYPAVGDDGQPVLAAKLQEFFGATDTPAVADGRLPVLLHLLSPAGRPLAVTADLPSFWSGAYAHVRADMRGRYPKHPWPEDPTTAEPTGRTKRR
;
A
#
# COMPACT_ATOMS: atom_id res chain seq x y z
N MET A 1 -16.79 0.02 -39.20
CA MET A 1 -17.05 -0.12 -37.75
C MET A 1 -18.10 0.92 -37.42
N GLY A 2 -19.36 0.50 -37.20
CA GLY A 2 -20.48 1.41 -37.01
C GLY A 2 -20.31 2.22 -35.74
N GLU A 3 -20.41 3.52 -35.85
CA GLU A 3 -20.50 4.48 -34.77
C GLU A 3 -21.75 4.10 -33.95
N THR A 4 -21.55 3.65 -32.73
CA THR A 4 -22.65 3.30 -31.83
C THR A 4 -23.31 4.62 -31.45
N ASP A 5 -24.57 4.86 -31.89
CA ASP A 5 -25.38 6.05 -31.55
C ASP A 5 -25.79 6.03 -30.07
N ALA A 6 -24.80 5.97 -29.20
CA ALA A 6 -24.95 6.00 -27.76
C ALA A 6 -24.79 7.44 -27.25
N TYR A 7 -25.82 7.93 -26.58
CA TYR A 7 -25.86 9.22 -25.94
C TYR A 7 -25.54 9.11 -24.45
N LEU A 8 -24.73 10.02 -23.97
CA LEU A 8 -24.50 10.20 -22.54
C LEU A 8 -25.53 11.17 -21.98
N LEU A 9 -26.35 10.73 -21.07
CA LEU A 9 -27.36 11.54 -20.41
C LEU A 9 -26.73 12.38 -19.29
N ALA A 10 -27.37 13.48 -18.94
CA ALA A 10 -26.96 14.33 -17.80
C ALA A 10 -26.89 13.54 -16.46
N SER A 11 -27.64 12.45 -16.33
CA SER A 11 -27.56 11.50 -15.19
C SER A 11 -26.28 10.66 -15.16
N GLY A 12 -25.44 10.68 -16.22
CA GLY A 12 -24.28 9.80 -16.40
C GLY A 12 -24.62 8.45 -17.05
N THR A 13 -25.89 8.15 -17.28
CA THR A 13 -26.32 6.91 -17.97
C THR A 13 -26.07 7.01 -19.46
N ARG A 14 -25.59 5.93 -20.09
CA ARG A 14 -25.54 5.81 -21.55
C ARG A 14 -26.82 5.16 -22.05
N ALA A 15 -27.39 5.72 -23.11
CA ALA A 15 -28.57 5.16 -23.77
C ALA A 15 -28.45 5.29 -25.28
N SER A 16 -28.95 4.31 -26.03
CA SER A 16 -28.96 4.30 -27.51
C SER A 16 -30.30 4.75 -28.07
N LEU A 17 -30.30 5.32 -29.26
CA LEU A 17 -31.51 5.51 -30.07
C LEU A 17 -31.84 4.23 -30.84
N PRO A 18 -33.12 3.93 -31.10
CA PRO A 18 -33.49 2.88 -32.04
C PRO A 18 -32.82 3.04 -33.42
N ALA A 19 -32.53 1.92 -34.09
CA ALA A 19 -31.82 1.92 -35.36
C ALA A 19 -32.51 2.72 -36.48
N ASP A 20 -33.82 2.82 -36.42
CA ASP A 20 -34.70 3.56 -37.34
C ASP A 20 -35.01 5.02 -36.90
N SER A 21 -34.43 5.49 -35.84
CA SER A 21 -34.71 6.81 -35.28
C SER A 21 -34.18 7.93 -36.23
N SER A 22 -35.02 8.87 -36.55
CA SER A 22 -34.66 10.09 -37.30
C SER A 22 -33.82 11.07 -36.50
N LEU A 23 -33.66 10.86 -35.20
CA LEU A 23 -32.86 11.70 -34.29
C LEU A 23 -31.38 11.33 -34.30
N ARG A 24 -30.98 10.27 -34.97
CA ARG A 24 -29.58 9.85 -35.10
C ARG A 24 -28.75 10.98 -35.72
N GLY A 25 -27.56 11.19 -35.16
CA GLY A 25 -26.69 12.32 -35.60
C GLY A 25 -27.00 13.66 -34.93
N SER A 26 -28.09 13.80 -34.17
CA SER A 26 -28.35 15.00 -33.38
C SER A 26 -27.31 15.10 -32.25
N ARG A 27 -26.62 16.26 -32.17
CA ARG A 27 -25.57 16.46 -31.14
C ARG A 27 -26.15 16.54 -29.73
N TRP A 28 -27.34 17.11 -29.59
CA TRP A 28 -28.05 17.30 -28.34
C TRP A 28 -29.49 16.81 -28.45
N LEU A 29 -29.95 16.13 -27.41
CA LEU A 29 -31.32 15.63 -27.29
C LEU A 29 -31.92 16.04 -25.95
N ALA A 30 -33.15 16.56 -25.96
CA ALA A 30 -34.01 16.57 -24.78
C ALA A 30 -34.68 15.20 -24.67
N VAL A 31 -34.24 14.40 -23.71
CA VAL A 31 -34.74 13.02 -23.51
C VAL A 31 -35.84 13.04 -22.46
N ALA A 32 -37.06 12.62 -22.85
CA ALA A 32 -38.21 12.56 -21.98
C ALA A 32 -38.40 11.15 -21.36
N GLU A 33 -38.04 10.09 -22.13
CA GLU A 33 -38.25 8.72 -21.69
C GLU A 33 -37.06 7.82 -22.06
N VAL A 34 -36.59 7.04 -21.07
CA VAL A 34 -35.56 6.01 -21.21
C VAL A 34 -36.06 4.71 -20.64
N GLN A 35 -36.03 3.66 -21.44
CA GLN A 35 -36.37 2.30 -21.02
C GLN A 35 -35.07 1.52 -20.76
N ARG A 36 -34.94 0.92 -19.60
CA ARG A 36 -33.88 -0.07 -19.32
C ARG A 36 -34.25 -1.38 -20.02
N THR A 37 -33.29 -1.94 -20.74
CA THR A 37 -33.42 -3.23 -21.40
C THR A 37 -32.59 -4.26 -20.61
N GLY A 38 -33.19 -5.39 -20.27
CA GLY A 38 -32.52 -6.45 -19.50
C GLY A 38 -31.49 -7.27 -20.28
N SER A 39 -31.23 -6.94 -21.55
CA SER A 39 -30.21 -7.60 -22.37
C SER A 39 -29.36 -6.55 -23.10
N ASP A 40 -28.06 -6.75 -23.09
CA ASP A 40 -27.02 -5.90 -23.69
C ASP A 40 -26.97 -5.93 -25.22
N ALA A 41 -28.09 -6.12 -25.91
CA ALA A 41 -28.14 -6.26 -27.37
C ALA A 41 -27.56 -5.05 -28.15
N GLU A 42 -27.43 -3.87 -27.48
CA GLU A 42 -26.84 -2.66 -28.04
C GLU A 42 -25.72 -2.02 -27.15
N GLY A 43 -25.25 -2.74 -26.12
CA GLY A 43 -24.08 -2.34 -25.33
C GLY A 43 -24.29 -1.20 -24.31
N THR A 44 -25.50 -0.63 -24.18
CA THR A 44 -25.79 0.47 -23.25
C THR A 44 -26.75 0.10 -22.14
N GLY A 45 -27.47 -1.02 -22.24
CA GLY A 45 -28.50 -1.45 -21.28
C GLY A 45 -29.69 -0.47 -21.15
N ALA A 46 -29.78 0.54 -22.01
CA ALA A 46 -30.88 1.51 -22.02
C ALA A 46 -31.18 2.04 -23.42
N VAL A 47 -32.47 2.25 -23.74
CA VAL A 47 -32.95 2.77 -25.02
C VAL A 47 -33.78 4.02 -24.81
N ILE A 48 -33.51 5.06 -25.60
CA ILE A 48 -34.27 6.31 -25.61
C ILE A 48 -35.57 6.06 -26.37
N ARG A 49 -36.74 6.22 -25.72
CA ARG A 49 -38.07 6.01 -26.29
C ARG A 49 -38.74 7.31 -26.74
N ALA A 50 -38.47 8.38 -26.04
CA ALA A 50 -39.00 9.70 -26.41
C ALA A 50 -37.91 10.78 -26.22
N ALA A 51 -37.63 11.51 -27.28
CA ALA A 51 -36.68 12.61 -27.28
C ALA A 51 -37.02 13.62 -28.40
N ALA A 52 -36.49 14.84 -28.26
CA ALA A 52 -36.53 15.88 -29.30
C ALA A 52 -35.11 16.42 -29.54
N PRO A 53 -34.77 16.82 -30.78
CA PRO A 53 -33.50 17.48 -31.06
C PRO A 53 -33.45 18.85 -30.37
N LEU A 54 -32.26 19.20 -29.83
CA LEU A 54 -32.06 20.43 -29.06
C LEU A 54 -30.81 21.17 -29.54
N GLY A 55 -30.86 22.47 -29.60
CA GLY A 55 -29.66 23.28 -29.83
C GLY A 55 -28.81 23.35 -28.55
N GLU A 56 -27.49 23.50 -28.69
CA GLU A 56 -26.56 23.57 -27.57
C GLU A 56 -26.92 24.65 -26.54
N GLU A 57 -27.27 25.84 -27.02
CA GLU A 57 -27.66 26.96 -26.15
C GLU A 57 -28.91 26.62 -25.32
N ALA A 58 -29.94 26.02 -25.95
CA ALA A 58 -31.16 25.62 -25.28
C ALA A 58 -30.88 24.43 -24.28
N ALA A 59 -29.97 23.48 -24.64
CA ALA A 59 -29.54 22.43 -23.76
C ALA A 59 -28.85 22.96 -22.50
N LEU A 60 -27.93 23.90 -22.67
CA LEU A 60 -27.22 24.56 -21.56
C LEU A 60 -28.16 25.44 -20.71
N ALA A 61 -29.12 26.13 -21.31
CA ALA A 61 -30.12 26.91 -20.61
C ALA A 61 -31.04 26.00 -19.75
N ALA A 62 -31.56 24.93 -20.37
CA ALA A 62 -32.42 23.98 -19.68
C ALA A 62 -31.66 23.21 -18.54
N GLY A 63 -30.40 22.93 -18.77
CA GLY A 63 -29.51 22.23 -17.81
C GLY A 63 -28.70 23.16 -16.90
N ALA A 64 -29.00 24.46 -16.83
CA ALA A 64 -28.15 25.44 -16.12
C ALA A 64 -27.87 25.07 -14.66
N GLY A 65 -28.86 24.49 -13.97
CA GLY A 65 -28.68 23.97 -12.59
C GLY A 65 -27.79 22.73 -12.44
N LEU A 66 -27.45 22.08 -13.55
CA LEU A 66 -26.56 20.92 -13.60
C LEU A 66 -25.15 21.27 -14.10
N VAL A 67 -24.95 22.50 -14.55
CA VAL A 67 -23.64 22.98 -15.02
C VAL A 67 -22.75 23.20 -13.80
N ARG A 68 -21.59 22.53 -13.77
CA ARG A 68 -20.58 22.66 -12.71
C ARG A 68 -19.19 22.80 -13.32
N GLN A 69 -18.31 23.39 -12.54
CA GLN A 69 -16.85 23.29 -12.76
C GLN A 69 -16.30 22.27 -11.78
N GLU A 70 -15.52 21.33 -12.30
CA GLU A 70 -14.86 20.30 -11.52
C GLU A 70 -13.35 20.42 -11.73
N HIS A 71 -12.61 20.35 -10.63
CA HIS A 71 -11.16 20.30 -10.65
C HIS A 71 -10.76 18.85 -10.35
N ALA A 72 -10.00 18.26 -11.25
CA ALA A 72 -9.49 16.90 -11.10
C ALA A 72 -7.97 16.91 -11.22
N ALA A 73 -7.31 15.97 -10.58
CA ALA A 73 -5.90 15.74 -10.76
C ALA A 73 -5.64 14.25 -11.00
N ALA A 74 -4.70 13.97 -11.88
CA ALA A 74 -4.31 12.59 -12.20
C ALA A 74 -2.79 12.49 -12.43
N TRP A 75 -2.25 11.33 -12.15
CA TRP A 75 -0.83 11.05 -12.35
C TRP A 75 -0.55 10.78 -13.83
N SER A 76 0.46 11.46 -14.38
CA SER A 76 0.91 11.29 -15.75
C SER A 76 2.42 11.49 -15.83
N GLY A 77 3.16 10.43 -16.21
CA GLY A 77 4.62 10.47 -16.30
C GLY A 77 5.30 10.81 -14.95
N GLY A 78 4.78 10.26 -13.84
CA GLY A 78 5.32 10.49 -12.49
C GLY A 78 5.02 11.86 -11.88
N ARG A 79 4.22 12.69 -12.57
CA ARG A 79 3.83 14.03 -12.10
C ARG A 79 2.31 14.14 -12.01
N LEU A 80 1.84 14.93 -11.05
CA LEU A 80 0.43 15.25 -10.91
C LEU A 80 0.07 16.35 -11.94
N LYS A 81 -0.95 16.09 -12.74
CA LYS A 81 -1.52 17.04 -13.71
C LYS A 81 -2.95 17.35 -13.34
N GLY A 82 -3.28 18.64 -13.30
CA GLY A 82 -4.63 19.13 -13.05
C GLY A 82 -5.39 19.34 -14.35
N THR A 83 -6.69 19.16 -14.25
CA THR A 83 -7.65 19.41 -15.32
C THR A 83 -8.88 20.09 -14.74
N ARG A 84 -9.26 21.25 -15.31
CA ARG A 84 -10.54 21.85 -15.03
C ARG A 84 -11.54 21.40 -16.08
N ARG A 85 -12.63 20.81 -15.62
CA ARG A 85 -13.74 20.35 -16.47
C ARG A 85 -14.96 21.24 -16.24
N ARG A 86 -15.63 21.58 -17.30
CA ARG A 86 -16.99 22.11 -17.25
C ARG A 86 -17.93 20.99 -17.63
N VAL A 87 -18.82 20.62 -16.75
CA VAL A 87 -19.73 19.50 -16.94
C VAL A 87 -21.19 19.95 -16.84
N LEU A 88 -22.07 19.26 -17.55
CA LEU A 88 -23.52 19.33 -17.39
C LEU A 88 -24.00 17.99 -16.88
N GLY A 89 -24.18 17.89 -15.54
CA GLY A 89 -24.37 16.60 -14.91
C GLY A 89 -23.19 15.66 -15.18
N GLY A 90 -23.44 14.53 -15.82
CA GLY A 90 -22.39 13.58 -16.24
C GLY A 90 -21.73 13.88 -17.59
N ILE A 91 -22.16 14.93 -18.31
CA ILE A 91 -21.68 15.25 -19.67
C ILE A 91 -20.54 16.27 -19.56
N GLU A 92 -19.34 15.89 -20.05
CA GLU A 92 -18.22 16.82 -20.16
C GLU A 92 -18.42 17.77 -21.35
N LEU A 93 -18.47 19.06 -21.06
CA LEU A 93 -18.64 20.14 -22.06
C LEU A 93 -17.29 20.66 -22.55
N ALA A 94 -16.34 20.78 -21.66
CA ALA A 94 -14.99 21.22 -21.95
C ALA A 94 -14.03 20.72 -20.86
N ALA A 95 -12.80 20.44 -21.27
CA ALA A 95 -11.69 20.16 -20.38
C ALA A 95 -10.49 21.04 -20.74
N ARG A 96 -9.82 21.59 -19.75
CA ARG A 96 -8.59 22.37 -19.91
C ARG A 96 -7.57 21.94 -18.89
N SER A 97 -6.31 21.79 -19.34
CA SER A 97 -5.20 21.55 -18.43
C SER A 97 -4.92 22.82 -17.62
N GLU A 98 -4.79 22.67 -16.31
CA GLU A 98 -4.38 23.72 -15.40
C GLU A 98 -3.57 23.14 -14.23
N ALA A 99 -3.04 24.00 -13.36
CA ALA A 99 -2.38 23.53 -12.15
C ALA A 99 -3.40 22.80 -11.24
N PRO A 100 -3.03 21.66 -10.62
CA PRO A 100 -3.92 20.97 -9.68
C PRO A 100 -4.25 21.85 -8.49
N THR A 101 -5.50 21.84 -8.03
CA THR A 101 -5.87 22.46 -6.75
C THR A 101 -5.44 21.57 -5.58
N PRO A 102 -5.29 22.11 -4.35
CA PRO A 102 -4.99 21.31 -3.16
C PRO A 102 -5.98 20.15 -2.93
N GLU A 103 -7.27 20.41 -3.12
CA GLU A 103 -8.32 19.41 -2.97
C GLU A 103 -8.21 18.30 -4.02
N ALA A 104 -8.01 18.68 -5.29
CA ALA A 104 -7.84 17.72 -6.38
C ALA A 104 -6.55 16.88 -6.19
N ALA A 105 -5.50 17.48 -5.64
CA ALA A 105 -4.28 16.77 -5.31
C ALA A 105 -4.48 15.79 -4.15
N ALA A 106 -5.19 16.20 -3.12
CA ALA A 106 -5.54 15.31 -2.00
C ALA A 106 -6.38 14.12 -2.47
N ASP A 107 -7.36 14.34 -3.32
CA ASP A 107 -8.18 13.27 -3.89
C ASP A 107 -7.36 12.33 -4.79
N ALA A 108 -6.40 12.85 -5.54
CA ALA A 108 -5.49 12.05 -6.34
C ALA A 108 -4.54 11.19 -5.46
N VAL A 109 -4.08 11.72 -4.33
CA VAL A 109 -3.30 10.97 -3.33
C VAL A 109 -4.14 9.86 -2.72
N ARG A 110 -5.36 10.16 -2.23
CA ARG A 110 -6.28 9.15 -1.68
C ARG A 110 -6.56 8.03 -2.68
N THR A 111 -6.87 8.41 -3.91
CA THR A 111 -7.16 7.45 -4.99
C THR A 111 -5.95 6.55 -5.28
N ALA A 112 -4.76 7.12 -5.35
CA ALA A 112 -3.53 6.35 -5.56
C ALA A 112 -3.28 5.37 -4.41
N TRP A 113 -3.43 5.80 -3.15
CA TRP A 113 -3.25 4.93 -1.99
C TRP A 113 -4.30 3.82 -1.93
N ALA A 114 -5.55 4.10 -2.31
CA ALA A 114 -6.60 3.10 -2.33
C ALA A 114 -6.42 2.05 -3.44
N GLN A 115 -5.86 2.42 -4.58
CA GLN A 115 -5.71 1.56 -5.76
C GLN A 115 -4.35 0.85 -5.83
N GLU A 116 -3.28 1.56 -5.52
CA GLU A 116 -1.90 1.13 -5.71
C GLU A 116 -1.21 0.82 -4.36
N GLY A 117 -1.81 1.20 -3.22
CA GLY A 117 -1.17 1.16 -1.90
C GLY A 117 -0.14 2.28 -1.73
N LEU A 118 0.73 2.11 -0.73
CA LEU A 118 1.78 3.09 -0.43
C LEU A 118 3.16 2.68 -0.97
N GLU A 119 3.25 1.63 -1.75
CA GLU A 119 4.52 1.22 -2.35
C GLU A 119 5.11 2.35 -3.22
N GLY A 120 6.38 2.63 -3.02
CA GLY A 120 7.07 3.72 -3.74
C GLY A 120 6.79 5.13 -3.21
N TRP A 121 6.04 5.30 -2.09
CA TRP A 121 5.85 6.57 -1.42
C TRP A 121 6.83 6.74 -0.25
N GLY A 122 7.54 7.87 -0.19
CA GLY A 122 8.41 8.24 0.93
C GLY A 122 9.66 7.38 1.13
N GLY A 123 9.91 6.39 0.28
CA GLY A 123 11.09 5.53 0.32
C GLY A 123 11.12 4.54 1.49
N ASP A 124 12.28 3.88 1.67
CA ASP A 124 12.46 2.76 2.61
C ASP A 124 12.22 3.13 4.07
N ALA A 125 12.57 4.35 4.48
CA ALA A 125 12.39 4.80 5.86
C ALA A 125 10.90 4.89 6.26
N ALA A 126 10.05 5.40 5.36
CA ALA A 126 8.61 5.47 5.60
C ALA A 126 7.99 4.06 5.68
N GLU A 127 8.41 3.17 4.80
CA GLU A 127 7.92 1.79 4.79
C GLU A 127 8.40 1.02 6.04
N ALA A 128 9.64 1.19 6.46
CA ALA A 128 10.16 0.59 7.68
C ALA A 128 9.37 1.05 8.92
N LEU A 129 9.11 2.35 9.05
CA LEU A 129 8.29 2.90 10.13
C LEU A 129 6.87 2.34 10.11
N ARG A 130 6.22 2.32 8.93
CA ARG A 130 4.87 1.78 8.75
C ARG A 130 4.76 0.34 9.24
N ARG A 131 5.68 -0.53 8.81
CA ARG A 131 5.67 -1.95 9.18
C ARG A 131 5.83 -2.16 10.66
N ARG A 132 6.73 -1.42 11.31
CA ARG A 132 6.96 -1.48 12.76
C ARG A 132 5.71 -1.06 13.55
N VAL A 133 5.13 0.09 13.20
CA VAL A 133 3.94 0.62 13.89
C VAL A 133 2.71 -0.25 13.62
N HIS A 134 2.52 -0.74 12.39
CA HIS A 134 1.41 -1.63 12.05
C HIS A 134 1.50 -2.96 12.80
N LEU A 135 2.71 -3.50 12.98
CA LEU A 135 2.89 -4.69 13.82
C LEU A 135 2.45 -4.43 15.26
N LEU A 136 2.81 -3.28 15.84
CA LEU A 136 2.36 -2.92 17.19
C LEU A 136 0.85 -2.74 17.26
N HIS A 137 0.24 -2.10 16.25
CA HIS A 137 -1.21 -2.02 16.13
C HIS A 137 -1.86 -3.40 16.15
N ARG A 138 -1.35 -4.34 15.35
CA ARG A 138 -1.87 -5.71 15.25
C ARG A 138 -1.73 -6.51 16.55
N VAL A 139 -0.58 -6.37 17.24
CA VAL A 139 -0.25 -7.21 18.40
C VAL A 139 -0.72 -6.61 19.73
N LEU A 140 -0.62 -5.30 19.87
CA LEU A 140 -0.93 -4.58 21.10
C LEU A 140 -2.28 -3.84 21.04
N GLY A 141 -2.74 -3.48 19.83
CA GLY A 141 -3.92 -2.65 19.65
C GLY A 141 -3.66 -1.18 20.02
N ASP A 142 -4.67 -0.53 20.59
CA ASP A 142 -4.53 0.85 21.06
C ASP A 142 -3.37 1.00 22.07
N PRO A 143 -2.64 2.12 22.01
CA PRO A 143 -2.89 3.32 21.22
C PRO A 143 -2.18 3.34 19.84
N TRP A 144 -1.60 2.26 19.35
CA TRP A 144 -0.86 2.22 18.10
C TRP A 144 -1.79 2.35 16.90
N PRO A 145 -1.55 3.30 15.95
CA PRO A 145 -2.44 3.52 14.82
C PRO A 145 -2.34 2.43 13.76
N ASP A 146 -3.46 2.18 13.07
CA ASP A 146 -3.47 1.35 11.86
C ASP A 146 -2.75 2.06 10.71
N MET A 147 -1.66 1.45 10.23
CA MET A 147 -0.84 1.96 9.12
C MET A 147 -1.22 1.36 7.75
N SER A 148 -2.42 0.79 7.63
CA SER A 148 -2.93 0.34 6.33
C SER A 148 -3.16 1.52 5.38
N ALA A 149 -3.06 1.26 4.08
CA ALA A 149 -3.33 2.29 3.07
C ALA A 149 -4.75 2.89 3.22
N ALA A 150 -5.72 2.04 3.57
CA ALA A 150 -7.10 2.45 3.76
C ALA A 150 -7.29 3.34 5.00
N ALA A 151 -6.57 3.09 6.10
CA ALA A 151 -6.62 3.93 7.29
C ALA A 151 -5.94 5.27 7.03
N LEU A 152 -4.73 5.26 6.46
CA LEU A 152 -3.97 6.46 6.17
C LEU A 152 -4.68 7.38 5.14
N ALA A 153 -5.38 6.81 4.17
CA ALA A 153 -6.16 7.58 3.20
C ALA A 153 -7.37 8.33 3.81
N ARG A 154 -7.80 7.97 5.04
CA ARG A 154 -8.87 8.66 5.77
C ARG A 154 -8.35 9.81 6.63
N ASP A 155 -7.07 9.84 6.90
CA ASP A 155 -6.45 10.93 7.66
C ASP A 155 -6.28 12.16 6.77
N GLU A 156 -7.14 13.17 6.99
CA GLU A 156 -7.20 14.36 6.14
C GLU A 156 -5.93 15.20 6.24
N ASP A 157 -5.35 15.32 7.42
CA ASP A 157 -4.14 16.11 7.66
C ASP A 157 -2.91 15.47 7.00
N LEU A 158 -2.77 14.15 7.14
CA LEU A 158 -1.72 13.39 6.48
C LEU A 158 -1.82 13.50 4.95
N VAL A 159 -3.01 13.28 4.41
CA VAL A 159 -3.24 13.37 2.96
C VAL A 159 -2.95 14.78 2.46
N ALA A 160 -3.39 15.82 3.18
CA ALA A 160 -3.13 17.21 2.82
C ALA A 160 -1.62 17.54 2.86
N ALA A 161 -0.91 17.07 3.88
CA ALA A 161 0.54 17.27 4.00
C ALA A 161 1.32 16.63 2.84
N VAL A 162 0.93 15.42 2.43
CA VAL A 162 1.53 14.72 1.28
C VAL A 162 1.14 15.41 -0.03
N ALA A 163 -0.12 15.80 -0.18
CA ALA A 163 -0.59 16.51 -1.37
C ALA A 163 0.14 17.84 -1.57
N ALA A 164 0.40 18.60 -0.50
CA ALA A 164 1.15 19.85 -0.55
C ALA A 164 2.59 19.62 -1.08
N GLN A 165 3.27 18.56 -0.65
CA GLN A 165 4.60 18.22 -1.13
C GLN A 165 4.60 17.87 -2.62
N VAL A 166 3.60 17.09 -3.06
CA VAL A 166 3.43 16.71 -4.46
C VAL A 166 3.13 17.94 -5.34
N LEU A 167 2.29 18.86 -4.86
CA LEU A 167 2.02 20.14 -5.54
C LEU A 167 3.26 21.00 -5.68
N ALA A 168 4.16 20.99 -4.68
CA ALA A 168 5.45 21.64 -4.74
C ALA A 168 6.44 20.96 -5.71
N GLY A 169 6.03 19.86 -6.37
CA GLY A 169 6.83 19.13 -7.35
C GLY A 169 7.67 17.99 -6.79
N THR A 170 7.49 17.63 -5.51
CA THR A 170 8.20 16.50 -4.91
C THR A 170 7.73 15.17 -5.52
N PRO A 171 8.63 14.33 -6.04
CA PRO A 171 8.27 13.00 -6.53
C PRO A 171 7.72 12.11 -5.41
N ARG A 172 6.80 11.19 -5.72
CA ARG A 172 6.20 10.24 -4.73
C ARG A 172 7.24 9.57 -3.84
N SER A 173 8.35 9.11 -4.41
CA SER A 173 9.43 8.42 -3.68
C SER A 173 10.25 9.31 -2.74
N ARG A 174 10.09 10.64 -2.84
CA ARG A 174 10.83 11.63 -2.05
C ARG A 174 9.96 12.48 -1.14
N VAL A 175 8.64 12.24 -1.11
CA VAL A 175 7.79 12.91 -0.11
C VAL A 175 8.26 12.51 1.29
N ASP A 176 8.28 13.44 2.22
CA ASP A 176 8.57 13.15 3.62
C ASP A 176 7.36 12.48 4.29
N LEU A 177 7.11 11.25 3.84
CA LEU A 177 6.05 10.43 4.42
C LEU A 177 6.46 9.93 5.82
N ALA A 178 7.75 9.65 6.06
CA ALA A 178 8.21 9.22 7.37
C ALA A 178 7.96 10.28 8.45
N GLY A 179 8.34 11.54 8.19
CA GLY A 179 8.05 12.66 9.09
C GLY A 179 6.55 12.87 9.30
N SER A 180 5.76 12.76 8.23
CA SER A 180 4.29 12.88 8.32
C SER A 180 3.68 11.75 9.16
N LEU A 181 4.15 10.51 9.03
CA LEU A 181 3.70 9.36 9.82
C LEU A 181 4.10 9.47 11.30
N GLN A 182 5.28 10.06 11.60
CA GLN A 182 5.69 10.32 12.99
C GLN A 182 4.69 11.23 13.72
N GLY A 183 4.03 12.15 13.01
CA GLY A 183 2.98 12.99 13.56
C GLY A 183 1.73 12.23 14.02
N LEU A 184 1.49 11.03 13.51
CA LEU A 184 0.37 10.16 13.89
C LEU A 184 0.66 9.31 15.13
N LEU A 185 1.92 9.26 15.58
CA LEU A 185 2.30 8.39 16.68
C LEU A 185 1.74 8.90 18.01
N PRO A 186 1.24 7.99 18.89
CA PRO A 186 0.57 8.35 20.13
C PRO A 186 1.61 8.73 21.21
N TRP A 187 1.78 9.99 21.51
CA TRP A 187 2.62 10.42 22.62
C TRP A 187 1.88 10.27 23.97
N PRO A 188 2.54 9.74 25.04
CA PRO A 188 4.00 9.42 25.12
C PRO A 188 4.38 8.01 24.64
N ALA A 189 3.46 7.09 24.28
CA ALA A 189 3.76 5.72 23.92
C ALA A 189 4.74 5.62 22.71
N ALA A 190 4.77 6.62 21.84
CA ALA A 190 5.71 6.69 20.72
C ALA A 190 7.19 6.62 21.14
N SER A 191 7.54 7.03 22.37
CA SER A 191 8.90 6.92 22.89
C SER A 191 9.35 5.48 23.11
N GLU A 192 8.41 4.54 23.17
CA GLU A 192 8.68 3.11 23.38
C GLU A 192 8.78 2.33 22.05
N LEU A 193 8.61 3.00 20.90
CA LEU A 193 8.63 2.34 19.58
C LEU A 193 9.90 1.51 19.37
N ASP A 194 11.07 2.06 19.71
CA ASP A 194 12.34 1.36 19.51
C ASP A 194 12.58 0.24 20.52
N ALA A 195 11.92 0.26 21.66
CA ALA A 195 11.94 -0.84 22.62
C ALA A 195 10.97 -1.95 22.22
N LEU A 196 9.76 -1.60 21.75
CA LEU A 196 8.71 -2.55 21.42
C LEU A 196 8.87 -3.17 20.03
N ALA A 197 9.37 -2.41 19.07
CA ALA A 197 9.58 -2.84 17.68
C ALA A 197 10.91 -2.30 17.14
N PRO A 198 12.08 -2.75 17.66
CA PRO A 198 13.39 -2.24 17.28
C PRO A 198 13.73 -2.54 15.81
N GLU A 199 14.60 -1.74 15.20
CA GLU A 199 15.11 -2.02 13.85
C GLU A 199 16.03 -3.24 13.80
N GLY A 200 16.56 -3.67 14.92
CA GLY A 200 17.40 -4.85 15.07
C GLY A 200 17.53 -5.27 16.52
N LEU A 201 17.91 -6.54 16.73
CA LEU A 201 18.10 -7.12 18.05
C LEU A 201 19.56 -7.50 18.29
N PRO A 202 20.06 -7.34 19.53
CA PRO A 202 21.34 -7.90 19.91
C PRO A 202 21.27 -9.43 19.85
N ILE A 203 22.30 -10.05 19.28
CA ILE A 203 22.44 -11.49 19.23
C ILE A 203 23.66 -11.95 20.05
N PRO A 204 23.73 -13.21 20.51
CA PRO A 204 24.80 -13.69 21.39
C PRO A 204 26.21 -13.43 20.86
N ALA A 205 26.41 -13.36 19.53
CA ALA A 205 27.70 -13.05 18.92
C ALA A 205 28.18 -11.58 19.12
N GLY A 206 27.48 -10.76 19.91
CA GLY A 206 27.87 -9.41 20.30
C GLY A 206 27.64 -8.35 19.22
N ARG A 207 26.82 -8.61 18.22
CA ARG A 207 26.37 -7.64 17.23
C ARG A 207 24.85 -7.49 17.22
N THR A 208 24.37 -6.38 16.68
CA THR A 208 22.95 -6.21 16.35
C THR A 208 22.66 -6.81 14.98
N ALA A 209 21.62 -7.63 14.89
CA ALA A 209 21.10 -8.17 13.64
C ALA A 209 19.80 -7.45 13.29
N ALA A 210 19.68 -7.02 12.04
CA ALA A 210 18.50 -6.30 11.56
C ALA A 210 17.25 -7.20 11.59
N LEU A 211 16.11 -6.60 11.95
CA LEU A 211 14.80 -7.21 11.87
C LEU A 211 14.10 -6.80 10.56
N GLN A 212 13.55 -7.77 9.87
CA GLN A 212 12.68 -7.54 8.72
C GLN A 212 11.23 -7.72 9.18
N TYR A 213 10.51 -6.61 9.26
CA TYR A 213 9.10 -6.61 9.63
C TYR A 213 8.24 -7.05 8.43
N PRO A 214 7.14 -7.78 8.66
CA PRO A 214 6.22 -8.18 7.61
C PRO A 214 5.63 -6.96 6.89
N ALA A 215 5.16 -7.14 5.67
CA ALA A 215 4.45 -6.09 4.95
C ALA A 215 3.16 -5.72 5.70
N VAL A 216 2.71 -4.48 5.52
CA VAL A 216 1.44 -4.04 6.11
C VAL A 216 0.30 -4.85 5.49
N GLY A 217 -0.52 -5.48 6.35
CA GLY A 217 -1.57 -6.42 5.94
C GLY A 217 -1.14 -7.89 5.90
N ASP A 218 0.13 -8.18 6.19
CA ASP A 218 0.63 -9.56 6.36
C ASP A 218 0.65 -9.94 7.86
N ASP A 219 0.12 -11.10 8.18
CA ASP A 219 0.06 -11.63 9.56
C ASP A 219 1.37 -12.29 10.03
N GLY A 220 2.44 -12.19 9.25
CA GLY A 220 3.74 -12.76 9.55
C GLY A 220 4.40 -12.23 10.82
N GLN A 221 5.47 -12.90 11.22
CA GLN A 221 6.35 -12.50 12.33
C GLN A 221 7.54 -11.70 11.79
N PRO A 222 8.18 -10.82 12.59
CA PRO A 222 9.47 -10.23 12.22
C PRO A 222 10.51 -11.32 12.01
N VAL A 223 11.31 -11.18 10.96
CA VAL A 223 12.34 -12.14 10.59
C VAL A 223 13.72 -11.62 10.98
N LEU A 224 14.52 -12.46 11.62
CA LEU A 224 15.92 -12.20 11.90
C LEU A 224 16.78 -13.27 11.23
N ALA A 225 17.62 -12.85 10.29
CA ALA A 225 18.55 -13.75 9.60
C ALA A 225 19.97 -13.60 10.15
N ALA A 226 20.53 -14.71 10.67
CA ALA A 226 21.91 -14.75 11.14
C ALA A 226 22.49 -16.17 11.02
N LYS A 227 23.82 -16.28 11.07
CA LYS A 227 24.45 -17.61 11.06
C LYS A 227 24.10 -18.39 12.31
N LEU A 228 23.83 -19.68 12.16
CA LEU A 228 23.47 -20.56 13.27
C LEU A 228 24.44 -20.45 14.44
N GLN A 229 25.76 -20.40 14.16
CA GLN A 229 26.79 -20.28 15.17
C GLN A 229 26.77 -18.95 15.95
N GLU A 230 26.12 -17.93 15.42
CA GLU A 230 25.98 -16.63 16.09
C GLU A 230 24.93 -16.69 17.22
N PHE A 231 24.09 -17.75 17.25
CA PHE A 231 23.09 -18.02 18.26
C PHE A 231 23.53 -19.03 19.33
N PHE A 232 24.73 -19.59 19.24
CA PHE A 232 25.21 -20.47 20.32
C PHE A 232 25.18 -19.74 21.66
N GLY A 233 24.86 -20.44 22.72
CA GLY A 233 24.64 -19.91 24.07
C GLY A 233 23.26 -19.30 24.31
N ALA A 234 22.44 -19.12 23.27
CA ALA A 234 21.06 -18.65 23.44
C ALA A 234 20.15 -19.79 23.92
N THR A 235 19.41 -19.54 24.99
CA THR A 235 18.42 -20.46 25.57
C THR A 235 16.98 -20.08 25.22
N ASP A 236 16.76 -18.84 24.79
CA ASP A 236 15.44 -18.29 24.54
C ASP A 236 15.32 -17.76 23.11
N THR A 237 14.10 -17.76 22.59
CA THR A 237 13.79 -17.12 21.32
C THR A 237 13.61 -15.63 21.54
N PRO A 238 14.31 -14.75 20.80
CA PRO A 238 14.06 -13.32 20.89
C PRO A 238 12.63 -12.98 20.49
N ALA A 239 12.05 -11.97 21.13
CA ALA A 239 10.69 -11.51 20.89
C ALA A 239 10.62 -9.99 20.84
N VAL A 240 9.54 -9.48 20.23
CA VAL A 240 9.19 -8.06 20.15
C VAL A 240 7.81 -7.80 20.79
N ALA A 241 7.34 -6.56 20.77
CA ALA A 241 6.05 -6.17 21.31
C ALA A 241 5.86 -6.63 22.77
N ASP A 242 6.84 -6.28 23.62
CA ASP A 242 6.85 -6.66 25.06
C ASP A 242 6.80 -8.20 25.27
N GLY A 243 7.57 -8.93 24.46
CA GLY A 243 7.67 -10.38 24.55
C GLY A 243 6.47 -11.16 23.96
N ARG A 244 5.45 -10.48 23.45
CA ARG A 244 4.22 -11.12 22.96
C ARG A 244 4.36 -11.79 21.60
N LEU A 245 5.35 -11.38 20.81
CA LEU A 245 5.54 -11.92 19.46
C LEU A 245 6.97 -12.43 19.30
N PRO A 246 7.19 -13.76 19.22
CA PRO A 246 8.51 -14.34 18.95
C PRO A 246 8.97 -13.96 17.54
N VAL A 247 10.27 -13.77 17.40
CA VAL A 247 10.92 -13.50 16.13
C VAL A 247 11.16 -14.80 15.36
N LEU A 248 10.86 -14.81 14.08
CA LEU A 248 11.16 -15.93 13.19
C LEU A 248 12.65 -15.91 12.83
N LEU A 249 13.40 -16.88 13.33
CA LEU A 249 14.83 -16.98 13.08
C LEU A 249 15.10 -17.73 11.78
N HIS A 250 15.73 -17.07 10.83
CA HIS A 250 16.33 -17.71 9.66
C HIS A 250 17.78 -18.03 9.98
N LEU A 251 18.03 -19.26 10.41
CA LEU A 251 19.37 -19.76 10.77
C LEU A 251 20.14 -20.11 9.50
N LEU A 252 21.27 -19.44 9.30
CA LEU A 252 22.08 -19.56 8.08
C LEU A 252 23.32 -20.40 8.32
N SER A 253 23.80 -21.07 7.27
CA SER A 253 25.09 -21.72 7.22
C SER A 253 26.24 -20.70 7.31
N PRO A 254 27.47 -21.13 7.54
CA PRO A 254 28.66 -20.27 7.45
C PRO A 254 28.78 -19.51 6.14
N ALA A 255 28.25 -20.07 5.05
CA ALA A 255 28.24 -19.46 3.70
C ALA A 255 27.00 -18.58 3.46
N GLY A 256 26.15 -18.30 4.47
CA GLY A 256 24.96 -17.47 4.34
C GLY A 256 23.76 -18.14 3.67
N ARG A 257 23.77 -19.47 3.51
CA ARG A 257 22.64 -20.20 2.92
C ARG A 257 21.67 -20.63 4.02
N PRO A 258 20.35 -20.63 3.80
CA PRO A 258 19.36 -21.11 4.76
C PRO A 258 19.67 -22.54 5.22
N LEU A 259 19.58 -22.79 6.52
CA LEU A 259 19.70 -24.11 7.16
C LEU A 259 18.41 -24.52 7.85
N ALA A 260 17.81 -23.60 8.60
CA ALA A 260 16.58 -23.85 9.33
C ALA A 260 15.83 -22.55 9.53
N VAL A 261 14.53 -22.67 9.76
CA VAL A 261 13.63 -21.57 10.14
C VAL A 261 12.91 -22.01 11.41
N THR A 262 12.94 -21.19 12.45
CA THR A 262 12.26 -21.48 13.71
C THR A 262 11.81 -20.24 14.44
N ALA A 263 10.66 -20.29 15.08
CA ALA A 263 10.20 -19.32 16.07
C ALA A 263 10.30 -19.87 17.51
N ASP A 264 10.93 -21.07 17.66
CA ASP A 264 11.17 -21.73 18.93
C ASP A 264 12.60 -22.29 18.92
N LEU A 265 13.54 -21.49 19.40
CA LEU A 265 14.95 -21.81 19.43
C LEU A 265 15.27 -22.99 20.39
N PRO A 266 14.69 -23.06 21.61
CA PRO A 266 14.85 -24.19 22.49
C PRO A 266 14.45 -25.53 21.86
N SER A 267 13.28 -25.59 21.22
CA SER A 267 12.83 -26.80 20.52
C SER A 267 13.73 -27.14 19.33
N PHE A 268 14.25 -26.17 18.62
CA PHE A 268 15.22 -26.40 17.56
C PHE A 268 16.52 -27.00 18.10
N TRP A 269 17.05 -26.50 19.22
CA TRP A 269 18.27 -27.05 19.86
C TRP A 269 18.10 -28.47 20.30
N SER A 270 16.98 -28.80 20.93
CA SER A 270 16.72 -30.17 21.47
C SER A 270 16.38 -31.20 20.39
N GLY A 271 15.95 -30.76 19.20
CA GLY A 271 15.47 -31.65 18.14
C GLY A 271 16.26 -31.51 16.82
N ALA A 272 15.87 -30.57 15.97
CA ALA A 272 16.38 -30.48 14.60
C ALA A 272 17.87 -30.16 14.48
N TYR A 273 18.48 -29.53 15.48
CA TYR A 273 19.89 -29.18 15.48
C TYR A 273 20.81 -30.40 15.30
N ALA A 274 20.50 -31.56 15.91
CA ALA A 274 21.30 -32.75 15.79
C ALA A 274 21.48 -33.20 14.33
N HIS A 275 20.43 -33.12 13.53
CA HIS A 275 20.48 -33.41 12.08
C HIS A 275 21.28 -32.39 11.31
N VAL A 276 21.00 -31.09 11.57
CA VAL A 276 21.75 -29.98 10.95
C VAL A 276 23.26 -30.11 11.24
N ARG A 277 23.60 -30.42 12.51
CA ARG A 277 24.99 -30.65 12.91
C ARG A 277 25.65 -31.79 12.14
N ALA A 278 24.96 -32.95 12.03
CA ALA A 278 25.48 -34.13 11.32
C ALA A 278 25.81 -33.79 9.86
N ASP A 279 24.92 -33.08 9.16
CA ASP A 279 25.10 -32.69 7.76
C ASP A 279 26.20 -31.66 7.59
N MET A 280 26.24 -30.66 8.48
CA MET A 280 27.05 -29.46 8.28
C MET A 280 28.49 -29.62 8.77
N ARG A 281 28.77 -30.50 9.78
CA ARG A 281 30.13 -30.73 10.29
C ARG A 281 31.11 -31.25 9.23
N GLY A 282 30.63 -32.06 8.29
CA GLY A 282 31.41 -32.56 7.17
C GLY A 282 31.63 -31.48 6.09
N ARG A 283 30.60 -30.67 5.86
CA ARG A 283 30.61 -29.61 4.83
C ARG A 283 31.40 -28.37 5.25
N TYR A 284 31.38 -28.04 6.56
CA TYR A 284 32.06 -26.88 7.14
C TYR A 284 32.94 -27.26 8.32
N PRO A 285 33.99 -28.11 8.16
CA PRO A 285 34.78 -28.65 9.26
C PRO A 285 35.60 -27.60 10.02
N LYS A 286 35.83 -26.42 9.41
CA LYS A 286 36.53 -25.29 10.04
C LYS A 286 35.66 -24.47 11.01
N HIS A 287 34.34 -24.71 11.03
CA HIS A 287 33.40 -24.04 11.93
C HIS A 287 33.06 -24.92 13.14
N PRO A 288 32.72 -24.34 14.27
CA PRO A 288 32.28 -25.12 15.45
C PRO A 288 30.91 -25.76 15.23
N TRP A 289 30.80 -27.04 15.63
CA TRP A 289 29.54 -27.81 15.62
C TRP A 289 29.45 -28.57 16.93
N PRO A 290 29.19 -27.88 18.08
CA PRO A 290 29.17 -28.49 19.40
C PRO A 290 28.03 -29.51 19.50
N GLU A 291 28.15 -30.44 20.51
CA GLU A 291 27.03 -31.35 20.83
C GLU A 291 25.90 -30.60 21.53
N ASP A 292 26.27 -29.77 22.47
CA ASP A 292 25.37 -28.88 23.15
C ASP A 292 25.58 -27.42 22.65
N PRO A 293 24.65 -26.89 21.84
CA PRO A 293 24.75 -25.51 21.32
C PRO A 293 24.43 -24.47 22.40
N THR A 294 23.76 -24.83 23.49
CA THR A 294 23.31 -23.90 24.54
C THR A 294 24.44 -23.42 25.45
N THR A 295 25.50 -24.24 25.59
CA THR A 295 26.68 -23.91 26.39
C THR A 295 27.88 -23.47 25.57
N ALA A 296 27.74 -23.45 24.23
CA ALA A 296 28.82 -23.10 23.33
C ALA A 296 28.98 -21.58 23.15
N GLU A 297 30.21 -21.14 22.97
CA GLU A 297 30.49 -19.74 22.67
C GLU A 297 29.96 -19.33 21.28
N PRO A 298 29.22 -18.21 21.17
CA PRO A 298 28.71 -17.72 19.92
C PRO A 298 29.85 -17.19 19.04
N THR A 299 29.78 -17.45 17.73
CA THR A 299 30.80 -16.96 16.81
C THR A 299 30.31 -16.84 15.38
N GLY A 300 30.64 -15.72 14.73
CA GLY A 300 30.47 -15.55 13.27
C GLY A 300 31.72 -15.97 12.47
N ARG A 301 32.78 -16.45 13.13
CA ARG A 301 34.09 -16.70 12.53
C ARG A 301 34.43 -18.18 12.51
N THR A 302 35.47 -18.56 11.73
CA THR A 302 36.07 -19.89 11.79
C THR A 302 36.81 -20.12 13.10
N LYS A 303 37.02 -21.38 13.51
CA LYS A 303 37.88 -21.72 14.63
C LYS A 303 39.27 -21.08 14.45
N ARG A 304 39.76 -20.42 15.49
CA ARG A 304 41.18 -20.07 15.55
C ARG A 304 42.00 -21.39 15.60
N ARG A 305 43.03 -21.46 14.76
CA ARG A 305 44.02 -22.54 14.86
C ARG A 305 44.82 -22.40 16.13
#